data_d2423b843e16d56c215d72aba7549381
#
_entry.id   d2423b843e16d56c215d72aba7549381
#
_cell.length_a   1.000
_cell.length_b   1.000
_cell.length_c   1.000
_cell.angle_alpha   90.00
_cell.angle_beta   90.00
_cell.angle_gamma   90.00
#
_symmetry.space_group_name_H-M   'P 1'
#
loop_
_entity.id
_entity.type
_entity.pdbx_description
1 polymer ?
#
loop_
_entity_poly.entity_id
_entity_poly.type
_entity_poly.pdbx_seq_one_letter_code
_entity_poly.pdbx_strand_id
1 'polypeptide(L)'
;LILQSFSLIVALSVFSKNKQKSYFKSYVLFSLIIFTVIITNYFVSSNQNPQIESSELKITIVQGNSPCPGAKNRCSNERQKIYDSHLTQTQSLGGDIDLVVWPESSTGFNNDPGIHSRVQNDVSTEALRLDSYFLIGGDRPVQKQYFENYGIFINKEGEVVDQYLKQHPVPFGEYIPFRKYLDWIPSLALVPRDMIRGDGQKIFMVNDTRISTVISFEGSFQRYIRNSVKNGAELIVILTNQASYGESGMSDQFILMSRANAISNERPIVHAAITGKSAFIDHKGKVISKTELFETVTLNGKLETMQSETPYSKYGNYLN
;
A
#
# COMPACT_ATOMS: atom_id res chain seq x y z
N LEU A 1 4.58 12.85 -22.88
CA LEU A 1 4.01 13.11 -24.21
C LEU A 1 4.00 14.60 -24.54
N ILE A 2 3.36 15.46 -23.71
CA ILE A 2 3.25 16.93 -23.96
C ILE A 2 4.65 17.56 -24.06
N LEU A 3 5.57 17.26 -23.16
CA LEU A 3 6.95 17.75 -23.19
C LEU A 3 7.74 17.23 -24.40
N GLN A 4 7.56 15.97 -24.78
CA GLN A 4 8.21 15.38 -25.96
C GLN A 4 7.65 15.99 -27.25
N SER A 5 6.33 16.19 -27.36
CA SER A 5 5.70 16.86 -28.50
C SER A 5 6.14 18.32 -28.59
N PHE A 6 6.28 19.03 -27.48
CA PHE A 6 6.82 20.39 -27.44
C PHE A 6 8.26 20.44 -27.94
N SER A 7 9.13 19.54 -27.47
CA SER A 7 10.54 19.45 -27.90
C SER A 7 10.63 19.18 -29.40
N LEU A 8 9.79 18.30 -29.95
CA LEU A 8 9.75 17.99 -31.37
C LEU A 8 9.31 19.20 -32.20
N ILE A 9 8.29 19.95 -31.75
CA ILE A 9 7.77 21.14 -32.42
C ILE A 9 8.84 22.24 -32.44
N VAL A 10 9.54 22.46 -31.33
CA VAL A 10 10.65 23.42 -31.22
C VAL A 10 11.78 23.02 -32.18
N ALA A 11 12.16 21.74 -32.19
CA ALA A 11 13.20 21.24 -33.09
C ALA A 11 12.82 21.46 -34.56
N LEU A 12 11.61 21.09 -34.97
CA LEU A 12 11.12 21.29 -36.34
C LEU A 12 11.07 22.76 -36.75
N SER A 13 10.79 23.67 -35.81
CA SER A 13 10.78 25.12 -36.03
C SER A 13 12.17 25.70 -36.26
N VAL A 14 13.16 25.21 -35.53
CA VAL A 14 14.55 25.66 -35.60
C VAL A 14 15.23 25.24 -36.91
N PHE A 15 14.92 24.02 -37.40
CA PHE A 15 15.58 23.47 -38.60
C PHE A 15 14.88 23.82 -39.93
N SER A 16 13.78 24.57 -39.92
CA SER A 16 13.08 24.95 -41.14
C SER A 16 13.78 26.12 -41.86
N LYS A 17 14.04 25.95 -43.15
CA LYS A 17 14.65 26.96 -44.03
C LYS A 17 13.76 28.19 -44.23
N ASN A 18 12.43 28.09 -44.02
CA ASN A 18 11.48 29.22 -44.22
C ASN A 18 10.90 29.60 -42.86
N LYS A 19 11.69 30.30 -42.05
CA LYS A 19 11.43 30.58 -40.63
C LYS A 19 10.02 31.10 -40.32
N GLN A 20 9.54 32.07 -41.09
CA GLN A 20 8.28 32.76 -40.75
C GLN A 20 7.02 31.90 -40.97
N LYS A 21 6.94 31.15 -42.05
CA LYS A 21 5.86 30.18 -42.32
C LYS A 21 5.93 28.97 -41.40
N SER A 22 7.14 28.58 -41.00
CA SER A 22 7.36 27.46 -40.09
C SER A 22 6.88 27.77 -38.67
N TYR A 23 7.20 28.94 -38.13
CA TYR A 23 6.74 29.35 -36.81
C TYR A 23 5.21 29.38 -36.73
N PHE A 24 4.55 29.95 -37.72
CA PHE A 24 3.08 29.98 -37.77
C PHE A 24 2.47 28.56 -37.73
N LYS A 25 2.98 27.63 -38.54
CA LYS A 25 2.53 26.24 -38.55
C LYS A 25 2.77 25.56 -37.18
N SER A 26 3.91 25.83 -36.55
CA SER A 26 4.25 25.28 -35.25
C SER A 26 3.33 25.81 -34.14
N TYR A 27 2.99 27.10 -34.17
CA TYR A 27 2.02 27.70 -33.21
C TYR A 27 0.63 27.12 -33.40
N VAL A 28 0.16 26.93 -34.64
CA VAL A 28 -1.16 26.33 -34.91
C VAL A 28 -1.19 24.88 -34.42
N LEU A 29 -0.16 24.10 -34.70
CA LEU A 29 -0.08 22.71 -34.24
C LEU A 29 -0.04 22.61 -32.71
N PHE A 30 0.72 23.48 -32.06
CA PHE A 30 0.80 23.53 -30.59
C PHE A 30 -0.55 23.92 -29.97
N SER A 31 -1.23 24.93 -30.54
CA SER A 31 -2.55 25.34 -30.09
C SER A 31 -3.61 24.23 -30.26
N LEU A 32 -3.54 23.47 -31.35
CA LEU A 32 -4.41 22.31 -31.58
C LEU A 32 -4.15 21.21 -30.55
N ILE A 33 -2.88 20.91 -30.21
CA ILE A 33 -2.53 19.92 -29.19
C ILE A 33 -3.07 20.35 -27.83
N ILE A 34 -2.84 21.62 -27.43
CA ILE A 34 -3.39 22.15 -26.16
C ILE A 34 -4.90 22.07 -26.14
N PHE A 35 -5.55 22.48 -27.21
CA PHE A 35 -7.01 22.46 -27.33
C PHE A 35 -7.56 21.03 -27.24
N THR A 36 -6.91 20.07 -27.90
CA THR A 36 -7.26 18.66 -27.81
C THR A 36 -7.12 18.13 -26.38
N VAL A 37 -6.02 18.50 -25.70
CA VAL A 37 -5.79 18.12 -24.29
C VAL A 37 -6.86 18.72 -23.37
N ILE A 38 -7.21 19.99 -23.57
CA ILE A 38 -8.26 20.66 -22.79
C ILE A 38 -9.62 19.99 -23.04
N ILE A 39 -9.97 19.74 -24.29
CA ILE A 39 -11.24 19.08 -24.67
C ILE A 39 -11.29 17.66 -24.11
N THR A 40 -10.24 16.88 -24.28
CA THR A 40 -10.21 15.51 -23.72
C THR A 40 -10.31 15.51 -22.20
N ASN A 41 -9.63 16.42 -21.50
CA ASN A 41 -9.79 16.58 -20.04
C ASN A 41 -11.22 17.01 -19.68
N TYR A 42 -11.84 17.93 -20.44
CA TYR A 42 -13.21 18.36 -20.20
C TYR A 42 -14.21 17.19 -20.39
N PHE A 43 -14.09 16.42 -21.48
CA PHE A 43 -14.96 15.27 -21.73
C PHE A 43 -14.71 14.12 -20.74
N VAL A 44 -13.46 13.87 -20.34
CA VAL A 44 -13.15 12.88 -19.31
C VAL A 44 -13.72 13.31 -17.97
N SER A 45 -13.61 14.60 -17.62
CA SER A 45 -14.15 15.14 -16.36
C SER A 45 -15.68 15.21 -16.35
N SER A 46 -16.30 15.54 -17.49
CA SER A 46 -17.77 15.68 -17.58
C SER A 46 -18.52 14.34 -17.68
N ASN A 47 -17.86 13.28 -18.13
CA ASN A 47 -18.42 11.93 -18.17
C ASN A 47 -18.24 11.14 -16.86
N GLN A 48 -17.66 11.74 -15.83
CA GLN A 48 -17.50 11.11 -14.50
C GLN A 48 -18.73 11.33 -13.62
N ASN A 49 -19.94 11.01 -14.11
CA ASN A 49 -21.14 10.95 -13.29
C ASN A 49 -21.97 9.69 -13.55
N PRO A 50 -21.52 8.51 -13.12
CA PRO A 50 -22.43 7.58 -12.50
C PRO A 50 -22.58 8.00 -11.03
N GLN A 51 -23.77 8.06 -10.51
CA GLN A 51 -24.03 8.00 -9.07
C GLN A 51 -23.59 6.59 -8.62
N ILE A 52 -22.30 6.43 -8.38
CA ILE A 52 -21.75 5.22 -7.80
C ILE A 52 -22.09 5.33 -6.32
N GLU A 53 -22.86 4.38 -5.79
CA GLU A 53 -23.08 4.25 -4.36
C GLU A 53 -21.70 4.11 -3.71
N SER A 54 -21.18 5.22 -3.18
CA SER A 54 -20.00 5.20 -2.35
C SER A 54 -20.40 4.72 -0.96
N SER A 55 -19.83 3.65 -0.49
CA SER A 55 -19.91 3.26 0.91
C SER A 55 -18.81 3.98 1.71
N GLU A 56 -19.07 4.27 2.96
CA GLU A 56 -18.07 4.81 3.88
C GLU A 56 -17.63 3.70 4.83
N LEU A 57 -16.32 3.48 4.96
CA LEU A 57 -15.76 2.57 5.95
C LEU A 57 -15.10 3.34 7.09
N LYS A 58 -15.40 2.92 8.32
CA LYS A 58 -14.77 3.37 9.56
C LYS A 58 -13.61 2.45 9.88
N ILE A 59 -12.39 2.97 9.79
CA ILE A 59 -11.18 2.17 9.88
C ILE A 59 -10.29 2.69 11.00
N THR A 60 -9.72 1.77 11.76
CA THR A 60 -8.73 2.08 12.79
C THR A 60 -7.41 1.43 12.44
N ILE A 61 -6.34 2.22 12.30
CA ILE A 61 -4.97 1.73 12.20
C ILE A 61 -4.40 1.64 13.62
N VAL A 62 -3.85 0.50 13.97
CA VAL A 62 -3.13 0.30 15.24
C VAL A 62 -1.64 0.39 14.95
N GLN A 63 -1.01 1.51 15.28
CA GLN A 63 0.43 1.70 15.20
C GLN A 63 1.05 1.34 16.55
N GLY A 64 1.47 0.09 16.69
CA GLY A 64 1.99 -0.42 17.96
C GLY A 64 3.46 -0.08 18.20
N ASN A 65 4.13 0.54 17.23
CA ASN A 65 5.57 0.80 17.20
C ASN A 65 6.41 -0.49 17.25
N SER A 66 7.68 -0.38 16.91
CA SER A 66 8.62 -1.49 16.98
C SER A 66 10.00 -0.97 17.36
N PRO A 67 10.57 -1.43 18.47
CA PRO A 67 11.94 -1.09 18.84
C PRO A 67 12.97 -1.75 17.91
N CYS A 68 12.49 -2.59 16.96
CA CYS A 68 13.32 -3.46 16.16
C CYS A 68 13.26 -3.08 14.69
N PRO A 69 14.33 -2.52 14.11
CA PRO A 69 14.41 -2.38 12.68
C PRO A 69 14.49 -3.76 12.00
N GLY A 70 13.57 -4.02 11.09
CA GLY A 70 13.43 -5.14 10.15
C GLY A 70 14.29 -6.38 10.37
N ALA A 71 15.25 -6.64 9.50
CA ALA A 71 16.01 -7.88 9.41
C ALA A 71 17.06 -8.17 10.50
N LYS A 72 17.14 -7.41 11.59
CA LYS A 72 18.20 -7.61 12.60
C LYS A 72 17.89 -8.77 13.55
N ASN A 73 18.71 -9.81 13.51
CA ASN A 73 18.64 -10.98 14.41
C ASN A 73 18.72 -10.68 15.92
N ARG A 74 19.12 -9.47 16.32
CA ARG A 74 19.30 -9.07 17.73
C ARG A 74 18.00 -8.74 18.47
N CYS A 75 16.87 -8.85 17.81
CA CYS A 75 15.58 -8.43 18.35
C CYS A 75 14.65 -9.58 18.75
N SER A 76 15.15 -10.78 18.94
CA SER A 76 14.29 -11.95 19.28
C SER A 76 13.41 -11.73 20.51
N ASN A 77 13.94 -11.06 21.53
CA ASN A 77 13.21 -10.77 22.79
C ASN A 77 12.25 -9.59 22.65
N GLU A 78 12.40 -8.74 21.64
CA GLU A 78 11.54 -7.58 21.43
C GLU A 78 10.31 -7.90 20.56
N ARG A 79 10.33 -9.02 19.85
CA ARG A 79 9.23 -9.40 18.93
C ARG A 79 7.90 -9.66 19.65
N GLN A 80 7.95 -10.25 20.85
CA GLN A 80 6.75 -10.42 21.66
C GLN A 80 6.18 -9.09 22.10
N LYS A 81 7.02 -8.10 22.44
CA LYS A 81 6.57 -6.75 22.80
C LYS A 81 5.86 -6.04 21.65
N ILE A 82 6.25 -6.33 20.40
CA ILE A 82 5.55 -5.78 19.23
C ILE A 82 4.10 -6.27 19.20
N TYR A 83 3.90 -7.57 19.30
CA TYR A 83 2.57 -8.18 19.36
C TYR A 83 1.76 -7.64 20.56
N ASP A 84 2.36 -7.68 21.75
CA ASP A 84 1.69 -7.23 22.99
C ASP A 84 1.28 -5.76 22.91
N SER A 85 2.10 -4.90 22.26
CA SER A 85 1.76 -3.49 22.03
C SER A 85 0.55 -3.34 21.13
N HIS A 86 0.49 -4.06 19.98
CA HIS A 86 -0.65 -4.01 19.08
C HIS A 86 -1.93 -4.55 19.74
N LEU A 87 -1.81 -5.66 20.48
CA LEU A 87 -2.94 -6.25 21.20
C LEU A 87 -3.45 -5.29 22.29
N THR A 88 -2.56 -4.71 23.09
CA THR A 88 -2.93 -3.75 24.16
C THR A 88 -3.63 -2.53 23.60
N GLN A 89 -3.12 -1.96 22.48
CA GLN A 89 -3.78 -0.85 21.80
C GLN A 89 -5.18 -1.26 21.30
N THR A 90 -5.30 -2.46 20.73
CA THR A 90 -6.58 -2.99 20.24
C THR A 90 -7.59 -3.19 21.38
N GLN A 91 -7.15 -3.70 22.51
CA GLN A 91 -8.00 -3.89 23.71
C GLN A 91 -8.56 -2.57 24.26
N SER A 92 -7.87 -1.46 23.99
CA SER A 92 -8.35 -0.12 24.39
C SER A 92 -9.35 0.49 23.41
N LEU A 93 -9.54 -0.11 22.22
CA LEU A 93 -10.49 0.38 21.22
C LEU A 93 -11.93 0.19 21.68
N GLY A 94 -12.77 1.10 21.27
CA GLY A 94 -14.21 1.04 21.42
C GLY A 94 -14.88 1.86 20.33
N GLY A 95 -16.20 1.73 20.23
CA GLY A 95 -16.99 2.44 19.23
C GLY A 95 -17.30 1.59 18.00
N ASP A 96 -17.80 2.24 17.00
CA ASP A 96 -18.27 1.66 15.74
C ASP A 96 -17.11 1.66 14.73
N ILE A 97 -16.47 0.51 14.53
CA ILE A 97 -15.31 0.30 13.67
C ILE A 97 -15.66 -0.84 12.70
N ASP A 98 -15.49 -0.61 11.41
CA ASP A 98 -15.70 -1.66 10.42
C ASP A 98 -14.45 -2.53 10.25
N LEU A 99 -13.25 -1.91 10.24
CA LEU A 99 -11.99 -2.60 10.00
C LEU A 99 -10.88 -2.11 10.93
N VAL A 100 -10.25 -3.03 11.62
CA VAL A 100 -9.00 -2.80 12.37
C VAL A 100 -7.82 -3.26 11.54
N VAL A 101 -6.80 -2.42 11.38
CA VAL A 101 -5.61 -2.69 10.57
C VAL A 101 -4.36 -2.70 11.44
N TRP A 102 -3.65 -3.81 11.45
CA TRP A 102 -2.31 -3.93 12.02
C TRP A 102 -1.26 -3.93 10.90
N PRO A 103 -0.20 -3.12 11.00
CA PRO A 103 0.83 -2.99 9.96
C PRO A 103 1.63 -4.27 9.68
N GLU A 104 2.53 -4.22 8.69
CA GLU A 104 3.50 -5.26 8.40
C GLU A 104 4.35 -5.60 9.65
N SER A 105 4.58 -6.89 9.89
CA SER A 105 5.37 -7.45 11.01
C SER A 105 4.81 -7.16 12.42
N SER A 106 3.56 -6.75 12.54
CA SER A 106 2.91 -6.38 13.81
C SER A 106 2.73 -7.56 14.77
N THR A 107 2.66 -8.79 14.25
CA THR A 107 2.55 -10.00 15.08
C THR A 107 3.88 -10.43 15.70
N GLY A 108 5.01 -9.80 15.33
CA GLY A 108 6.31 -10.40 15.57
C GLY A 108 6.45 -11.71 14.78
N PHE A 109 7.56 -12.41 14.94
CA PHE A 109 7.89 -13.53 14.03
C PHE A 109 7.20 -14.87 14.36
N ASN A 110 6.63 -15.06 15.54
CA ASN A 110 6.08 -16.35 15.98
C ASN A 110 4.63 -16.27 16.47
N ASN A 111 3.92 -15.21 16.18
CA ASN A 111 2.55 -14.97 16.64
C ASN A 111 1.58 -14.88 15.45
N ASP A 112 1.61 -15.90 14.59
CA ASP A 112 0.69 -16.00 13.45
C ASP A 112 -0.71 -16.41 13.92
N PRO A 113 -1.74 -15.58 13.73
CA PRO A 113 -3.11 -15.92 14.13
C PRO A 113 -3.71 -17.10 13.34
N GLY A 114 -3.13 -17.47 12.20
CA GLY A 114 -3.55 -18.64 11.43
C GLY A 114 -3.00 -19.97 11.95
N ILE A 115 -1.99 -19.95 12.86
CA ILE A 115 -1.28 -21.14 13.33
C ILE A 115 -1.27 -21.23 14.86
N HIS A 116 -1.11 -20.13 15.55
CA HIS A 116 -1.02 -20.06 17.01
C HIS A 116 -2.38 -19.89 17.67
N SER A 117 -2.88 -20.93 18.33
CA SER A 117 -4.18 -20.93 18.99
C SER A 117 -4.38 -19.78 20.00
N ARG A 118 -3.33 -19.41 20.77
CA ARG A 118 -3.40 -18.26 21.68
C ARG A 118 -3.64 -16.97 20.92
N VAL A 119 -2.82 -16.68 19.91
CA VAL A 119 -2.91 -15.43 19.13
C VAL A 119 -4.22 -15.36 18.36
N GLN A 120 -4.65 -16.50 17.81
CA GLN A 120 -5.97 -16.62 17.19
C GLN A 120 -7.08 -16.27 18.17
N ASN A 121 -7.05 -16.84 19.38
CA ASN A 121 -8.05 -16.56 20.41
C ASN A 121 -8.04 -15.09 20.85
N ASP A 122 -6.86 -14.50 21.07
CA ASP A 122 -6.74 -13.10 21.44
C ASP A 122 -7.37 -12.19 20.38
N VAL A 123 -7.04 -12.41 19.10
CA VAL A 123 -7.57 -11.58 18.01
C VAL A 123 -9.06 -11.86 17.75
N SER A 124 -9.49 -13.14 17.79
CA SER A 124 -10.90 -13.50 17.66
C SER A 124 -11.76 -12.86 18.75
N THR A 125 -11.25 -12.83 19.98
CA THR A 125 -11.94 -12.15 21.11
C THR A 125 -12.15 -10.67 20.83
N GLU A 126 -11.15 -10.00 20.29
CA GLU A 126 -11.24 -8.59 19.95
C GLU A 126 -12.15 -8.34 18.73
N ALA A 127 -12.12 -9.21 17.72
CA ALA A 127 -13.00 -9.13 16.55
C ALA A 127 -14.49 -9.24 16.97
N LEU A 128 -14.80 -10.21 17.82
CA LEU A 128 -16.14 -10.40 18.41
C LEU A 128 -16.54 -9.21 19.30
N ARG A 129 -15.63 -8.72 20.15
CA ARG A 129 -15.89 -7.61 21.07
C ARG A 129 -16.22 -6.30 20.35
N LEU A 130 -15.51 -6.04 19.25
CA LEU A 130 -15.64 -4.82 18.46
C LEU A 130 -16.67 -4.94 17.33
N ASP A 131 -17.17 -6.13 17.04
CA ASP A 131 -17.97 -6.45 15.84
C ASP A 131 -17.29 -5.94 14.56
N SER A 132 -15.98 -6.19 14.43
CA SER A 132 -15.12 -5.60 13.42
C SER A 132 -14.31 -6.66 12.66
N TYR A 133 -14.05 -6.38 11.37
CA TYR A 133 -13.06 -7.12 10.60
C TYR A 133 -11.64 -6.73 11.01
N PHE A 134 -10.68 -7.64 10.81
CA PHE A 134 -9.27 -7.38 11.05
C PHE A 134 -8.44 -7.71 9.81
N LEU A 135 -7.46 -6.84 9.51
CA LEU A 135 -6.39 -7.10 8.56
C LEU A 135 -5.06 -6.97 9.28
N ILE A 136 -4.36 -8.07 9.46
CA ILE A 136 -3.18 -8.17 10.31
C ILE A 136 -1.95 -8.54 9.48
N GLY A 137 -0.94 -7.67 9.48
CA GLY A 137 0.36 -7.90 8.84
C GLY A 137 1.33 -8.66 9.76
N GLY A 138 1.96 -9.68 9.23
CA GLY A 138 2.92 -10.48 9.99
C GLY A 138 3.89 -11.26 9.12
N ASP A 139 4.82 -11.92 9.81
CA ASP A 139 5.83 -12.78 9.20
C ASP A 139 5.81 -14.15 9.88
N ARG A 140 5.95 -15.23 9.11
CA ARG A 140 6.05 -16.59 9.66
C ARG A 140 7.14 -17.40 9.00
N PRO A 141 7.87 -18.23 9.76
CA PRO A 141 8.79 -19.21 9.17
C PRO A 141 8.01 -20.32 8.46
N VAL A 142 8.48 -20.67 7.25
CA VAL A 142 7.97 -21.78 6.45
C VAL A 142 9.04 -22.77 6.39
N GLN A 143 9.65 -23.49 6.84
CA GLN A 143 10.88 -24.29 6.81
C GLN A 143 12.09 -23.52 7.33
N LYS A 144 13.21 -24.22 7.41
CA LYS A 144 14.44 -23.68 8.00
C LYS A 144 15.00 -22.45 7.25
N GLN A 145 14.80 -22.38 5.93
CA GLN A 145 15.44 -21.43 5.04
C GLN A 145 14.46 -20.40 4.42
N TYR A 146 13.18 -20.52 4.71
CA TYR A 146 12.15 -19.69 4.08
C TYR A 146 11.24 -19.02 5.10
N PHE A 147 10.63 -17.93 4.70
CA PHE A 147 9.56 -17.28 5.44
C PHE A 147 8.52 -16.69 4.49
N GLU A 148 7.35 -16.44 5.00
CA GLU A 148 6.27 -15.70 4.34
C GLU A 148 6.03 -14.40 5.08
N ASN A 149 5.77 -13.33 4.30
CA ASN A 149 5.26 -12.06 4.76
C ASN A 149 3.81 -11.96 4.30
N TYR A 150 2.89 -11.80 5.23
CA TYR A 150 1.46 -11.95 4.98
C TYR A 150 0.62 -10.79 5.53
N GLY A 151 -0.59 -10.63 4.94
CA GLY A 151 -1.72 -9.93 5.53
C GLY A 151 -2.86 -10.93 5.72
N ILE A 152 -3.18 -11.30 6.96
CA ILE A 152 -4.29 -12.20 7.29
C ILE A 152 -5.55 -11.37 7.47
N PHE A 153 -6.64 -11.83 6.85
CA PHE A 153 -7.96 -11.24 6.98
C PHE A 153 -8.86 -12.11 7.88
N ILE A 154 -9.46 -11.47 8.89
CA ILE A 154 -10.29 -12.10 9.92
C ILE A 154 -11.67 -11.43 9.90
N ASN A 155 -12.72 -12.24 9.93
CA ASN A 155 -14.10 -11.75 9.93
C ASN A 155 -14.56 -11.32 11.34
N LYS A 156 -15.78 -10.80 11.43
CA LYS A 156 -16.38 -10.33 12.68
C LYS A 156 -16.61 -11.48 13.68
N GLU A 157 -16.74 -12.70 13.19
CA GLU A 157 -16.86 -13.93 13.97
C GLU A 157 -15.51 -14.41 14.53
N GLY A 158 -14.41 -13.68 14.21
CA GLY A 158 -13.06 -13.99 14.66
C GLY A 158 -12.39 -15.14 13.89
N GLU A 159 -12.93 -15.51 12.74
CA GLU A 159 -12.38 -16.58 11.89
C GLU A 159 -11.40 -16.02 10.86
N VAL A 160 -10.30 -16.74 10.63
CA VAL A 160 -9.39 -16.44 9.52
C VAL A 160 -10.06 -16.84 8.22
N VAL A 161 -10.38 -15.88 7.38
CA VAL A 161 -11.09 -16.08 6.11
C VAL A 161 -10.15 -16.34 4.95
N ASP A 162 -9.13 -15.49 4.79
CA ASP A 162 -8.15 -15.57 3.70
C ASP A 162 -6.87 -14.80 4.09
N GLN A 163 -5.85 -14.90 3.25
CA GLN A 163 -4.59 -14.18 3.42
C GLN A 163 -4.03 -13.71 2.10
N TYR A 164 -3.34 -12.59 2.14
CA TYR A 164 -2.48 -12.10 1.08
C TYR A 164 -1.03 -12.43 1.42
N LEU A 165 -0.27 -12.95 0.48
CA LEU A 165 1.17 -13.14 0.60
C LEU A 165 1.89 -12.10 -0.27
N LYS A 166 2.90 -11.46 0.30
CA LYS A 166 3.73 -10.47 -0.41
C LYS A 166 4.33 -11.07 -1.68
N GLN A 167 4.15 -10.39 -2.82
CA GLN A 167 4.60 -10.86 -4.12
C GLN A 167 6.01 -10.36 -4.49
N HIS A 168 6.40 -9.20 -3.95
CA HIS A 168 7.63 -8.51 -4.34
C HIS A 168 8.66 -8.47 -3.20
N PRO A 169 9.50 -9.50 -3.06
CA PRO A 169 10.57 -9.50 -2.06
C PRO A 169 11.65 -8.47 -2.40
N VAL A 170 12.16 -7.81 -1.37
CA VAL A 170 13.23 -6.81 -1.49
C VAL A 170 14.58 -7.53 -1.60
N PRO A 171 15.34 -7.32 -2.69
CA PRO A 171 16.69 -7.89 -2.80
C PRO A 171 17.59 -7.46 -1.65
N PHE A 172 18.37 -8.38 -1.10
CA PHE A 172 19.29 -8.18 0.03
C PHE A 172 18.61 -7.75 1.36
N GLY A 173 17.28 -7.65 1.38
CA GLY A 173 16.50 -7.39 2.58
C GLY A 173 15.63 -8.59 2.97
N GLU A 174 15.01 -9.22 1.98
CA GLU A 174 14.09 -10.33 2.18
C GLU A 174 14.50 -11.61 1.43
N TYR A 175 15.46 -11.51 0.54
CA TYR A 175 16.14 -12.65 -0.08
C TYR A 175 17.52 -12.26 -0.58
N ILE A 176 18.39 -13.25 -0.75
CA ILE A 176 19.72 -13.03 -1.33
C ILE A 176 19.72 -13.57 -2.77
N PRO A 177 19.82 -12.69 -3.79
CA PRO A 177 20.00 -13.13 -5.16
C PRO A 177 21.25 -14.01 -5.28
N PHE A 178 21.11 -15.16 -5.95
CA PHE A 178 22.22 -16.10 -6.10
C PHE A 178 22.88 -16.54 -4.80
N ARG A 179 22.12 -16.67 -3.70
CA ARG A 179 22.59 -17.05 -2.35
C ARG A 179 23.68 -18.15 -2.37
N LYS A 180 23.46 -19.19 -3.14
CA LYS A 180 24.39 -20.32 -3.35
C LYS A 180 25.85 -19.90 -3.64
N TYR A 181 26.05 -18.74 -4.27
CA TYR A 181 27.39 -18.22 -4.64
C TYR A 181 27.88 -17.10 -3.71
N LEU A 182 27.01 -16.58 -2.85
CA LEU A 182 27.27 -15.40 -2.03
C LEU A 182 27.30 -15.69 -0.53
N ASP A 183 27.01 -16.92 -0.09
CA ASP A 183 26.91 -17.31 1.34
C ASP A 183 28.19 -17.09 2.14
N TRP A 184 29.34 -16.91 1.47
CA TRP A 184 30.63 -16.62 2.08
C TRP A 184 30.77 -15.15 2.55
N ILE A 185 29.84 -14.27 2.17
CA ILE A 185 29.86 -12.86 2.53
C ILE A 185 29.18 -12.68 3.90
N PRO A 186 29.92 -12.30 4.97
CA PRO A 186 29.38 -12.27 6.34
C PRO A 186 28.19 -11.32 6.52
N SER A 187 28.15 -10.19 5.81
CA SER A 187 27.05 -9.22 5.90
C SER A 187 25.71 -9.76 5.41
N LEU A 188 25.71 -10.79 4.54
CA LEU A 188 24.49 -11.42 4.04
C LEU A 188 23.85 -12.37 5.07
N ALA A 189 24.56 -12.74 6.11
CA ALA A 189 24.01 -13.49 7.25
C ALA A 189 22.91 -12.71 8.01
N LEU A 190 22.78 -11.41 7.77
CA LEU A 190 21.68 -10.58 8.29
C LEU A 190 20.32 -10.95 7.67
N VAL A 191 20.31 -11.61 6.50
CA VAL A 191 19.11 -12.14 5.83
C VAL A 191 19.18 -13.68 5.86
N PRO A 192 18.84 -14.30 6.98
CA PRO A 192 19.06 -15.74 7.20
C PRO A 192 18.08 -16.63 6.42
N ARG A 193 16.98 -16.07 5.94
CA ARG A 193 15.92 -16.77 5.20
C ARG A 193 15.53 -15.98 3.96
N ASP A 194 15.08 -16.71 2.94
CA ASP A 194 14.53 -16.10 1.74
C ASP A 194 13.00 -16.08 1.80
N MET A 195 12.39 -14.96 1.39
CA MET A 195 10.95 -14.81 1.36
C MET A 195 10.35 -15.63 0.22
N ILE A 196 9.30 -16.38 0.52
CA ILE A 196 8.44 -17.02 -0.48
C ILE A 196 7.51 -15.96 -1.08
N ARG A 197 7.43 -15.92 -2.40
CA ARG A 197 6.55 -14.97 -3.12
C ARG A 197 5.11 -15.45 -3.12
N GLY A 198 4.19 -14.53 -2.92
CA GLY A 198 2.77 -14.76 -3.18
C GLY A 198 2.47 -14.87 -4.68
N ASP A 199 1.32 -15.42 -5.00
CA ASP A 199 0.88 -15.79 -6.34
C ASP A 199 -0.09 -14.79 -7.01
N GLY A 200 -0.62 -13.81 -6.26
CA GLY A 200 -1.54 -12.84 -6.83
C GLY A 200 -2.19 -11.90 -5.83
N GLN A 201 -3.00 -11.00 -6.36
CA GLN A 201 -3.79 -10.05 -5.55
C GLN A 201 -4.97 -10.78 -4.91
N LYS A 202 -5.34 -10.33 -3.71
CA LYS A 202 -6.50 -10.80 -2.96
C LYS A 202 -7.51 -9.67 -2.77
N ILE A 203 -8.77 -10.04 -2.80
CA ILE A 203 -9.90 -9.16 -2.48
C ILE A 203 -10.57 -9.70 -1.23
N PHE A 204 -10.73 -8.86 -0.24
CA PHE A 204 -11.44 -9.16 1.00
C PHE A 204 -12.73 -8.35 1.05
N MET A 205 -13.74 -8.88 1.71
CA MET A 205 -15.03 -8.21 1.88
C MET A 205 -15.14 -7.66 3.30
N VAL A 206 -15.24 -6.35 3.42
CA VAL A 206 -15.58 -5.64 4.68
C VAL A 206 -16.98 -5.10 4.51
N ASN A 207 -17.96 -5.69 5.18
CA ASN A 207 -19.38 -5.49 4.86
C ASN A 207 -19.60 -5.73 3.34
N ASP A 208 -20.15 -4.77 2.62
CA ASP A 208 -20.38 -4.85 1.16
C ASP A 208 -19.24 -4.24 0.33
N THR A 209 -18.12 -3.88 0.95
CA THR A 209 -17.01 -3.20 0.30
C THR A 209 -15.85 -4.15 0.01
N ARG A 210 -15.34 -4.11 -1.21
CA ARG A 210 -14.16 -4.86 -1.65
C ARG A 210 -12.89 -4.10 -1.32
N ILE A 211 -12.08 -4.64 -0.44
CA ILE A 211 -10.77 -4.09 -0.13
C ILE A 211 -9.66 -5.01 -0.65
N SER A 212 -8.50 -4.45 -0.92
CA SER A 212 -7.29 -5.22 -1.24
C SER A 212 -6.13 -4.72 -0.41
N THR A 213 -5.15 -5.59 -0.18
CA THR A 213 -3.93 -5.22 0.51
C THR A 213 -2.70 -5.44 -0.34
N VAL A 214 -1.69 -4.63 -0.10
CA VAL A 214 -0.31 -4.80 -0.58
C VAL A 214 0.64 -4.56 0.58
N ILE A 215 1.85 -5.13 0.52
CA ILE A 215 2.77 -5.11 1.66
C ILE A 215 4.04 -4.33 1.30
N SER A 216 4.36 -3.34 2.15
CA SER A 216 5.63 -2.62 2.17
C SER A 216 5.97 -1.97 0.81
N PHE A 217 7.10 -2.34 0.24
CA PHE A 217 7.63 -1.77 -0.98
C PHE A 217 6.71 -1.95 -2.20
N GLU A 218 5.78 -2.90 -2.17
CA GLU A 218 4.74 -3.05 -3.21
C GLU A 218 3.88 -1.80 -3.36
N GLY A 219 3.58 -1.11 -2.24
CA GLY A 219 2.86 0.16 -2.23
C GLY A 219 3.56 1.29 -2.99
N SER A 220 4.85 1.14 -3.30
CA SER A 220 5.61 2.08 -4.13
C SER A 220 5.48 1.80 -5.63
N PHE A 221 5.00 0.63 -6.02
CA PHE A 221 4.85 0.25 -7.42
C PHE A 221 3.40 0.33 -7.87
N GLN A 222 3.10 1.25 -8.74
CA GLN A 222 1.76 1.46 -9.30
C GLN A 222 1.11 0.18 -9.84
N ARG A 223 1.89 -0.77 -10.37
CA ARG A 223 1.37 -2.02 -10.93
C ARG A 223 0.60 -2.88 -9.93
N TYR A 224 1.03 -2.95 -8.65
CA TYR A 224 0.33 -3.76 -7.63
C TYR A 224 -0.99 -3.11 -7.25
N ILE A 225 -1.00 -1.79 -7.04
CA ILE A 225 -2.22 -1.04 -6.75
C ILE A 225 -3.20 -1.14 -7.93
N ARG A 226 -2.71 -0.94 -9.15
CA ARG A 226 -3.52 -1.08 -10.35
C ARG A 226 -4.11 -2.49 -10.49
N ASN A 227 -3.33 -3.53 -10.22
CA ASN A 227 -3.82 -4.91 -10.26
C ASN A 227 -4.93 -5.14 -9.23
N SER A 228 -4.80 -4.61 -8.00
CA SER A 228 -5.86 -4.65 -7.00
C SER A 228 -7.15 -3.99 -7.52
N VAL A 229 -7.04 -2.80 -8.11
CA VAL A 229 -8.19 -2.08 -8.68
C VAL A 229 -8.83 -2.84 -9.85
N LYS A 230 -8.04 -3.44 -10.72
CA LYS A 230 -8.54 -4.31 -11.82
C LYS A 230 -9.28 -5.55 -11.31
N ASN A 231 -8.92 -6.05 -10.14
CA ASN A 231 -9.63 -7.13 -9.46
C ASN A 231 -10.85 -6.65 -8.66
N GLY A 232 -11.17 -5.37 -8.77
CA GLY A 232 -12.38 -4.78 -8.21
C GLY A 232 -12.23 -4.16 -6.83
N ALA A 233 -11.00 -3.91 -6.33
CA ALA A 233 -10.81 -3.23 -5.06
C ALA A 233 -11.36 -1.81 -5.10
N GLU A 234 -12.13 -1.44 -4.08
CA GLU A 234 -12.74 -0.13 -3.87
C GLU A 234 -11.93 0.73 -2.89
N LEU A 235 -11.11 0.07 -2.07
CA LEU A 235 -10.17 0.66 -1.14
C LEU A 235 -8.90 -0.20 -1.09
N ILE A 236 -7.75 0.45 -0.92
CA ILE A 236 -6.45 -0.22 -0.81
C ILE A 236 -5.88 -0.03 0.59
N VAL A 237 -5.40 -1.11 1.20
CA VAL A 237 -4.65 -1.07 2.46
C VAL A 237 -3.19 -1.39 2.16
N ILE A 238 -2.28 -0.51 2.53
CA ILE A 238 -0.83 -0.72 2.47
C ILE A 238 -0.34 -1.04 3.88
N LEU A 239 0.14 -2.25 4.09
CA LEU A 239 0.76 -2.66 5.34
C LEU A 239 2.28 -2.48 5.21
N THR A 240 2.92 -1.69 6.07
CA THR A 240 4.35 -1.40 5.93
C THR A 240 5.11 -1.39 7.24
N ASN A 241 6.36 -1.83 7.17
CA ASN A 241 7.32 -1.72 8.25
C ASN A 241 8.47 -0.79 7.81
N GLN A 242 8.54 0.37 8.42
CA GLN A 242 9.51 1.41 8.08
C GLN A 242 10.59 1.58 9.16
N ALA A 243 10.68 0.67 10.13
CA ALA A 243 11.61 0.75 11.25
C ALA A 243 13.09 0.88 10.82
N SER A 244 13.44 0.29 9.68
CA SER A 244 14.82 0.34 9.16
C SER A 244 15.24 1.71 8.63
N TYR A 245 14.29 2.59 8.35
CA TYR A 245 14.58 3.92 7.78
C TYR A 245 14.84 5.00 8.84
N GLY A 246 14.54 4.72 10.11
CA GLY A 246 14.77 5.64 11.22
C GLY A 246 14.06 6.98 11.00
N GLU A 247 14.74 8.07 11.36
CA GLU A 247 14.25 9.45 11.22
C GLU A 247 14.45 10.04 9.81
N SER A 248 14.78 9.19 8.83
CA SER A 248 14.96 9.68 7.45
C SER A 248 13.63 10.14 6.83
N GLY A 249 13.72 10.95 5.76
CA GLY A 249 12.53 11.38 4.99
C GLY A 249 11.81 10.28 4.21
N MET A 250 12.21 9.01 4.36
CA MET A 250 11.60 7.88 3.62
C MET A 250 10.14 7.69 3.93
N SER A 251 9.71 7.89 5.19
CA SER A 251 8.31 7.75 5.58
C SER A 251 7.42 8.75 4.82
N ASP A 252 7.86 10.00 4.69
CA ASP A 252 7.14 11.00 3.90
C ASP A 252 7.13 10.67 2.40
N GLN A 253 8.21 10.08 1.87
CA GLN A 253 8.25 9.60 0.48
C GLN A 253 7.25 8.48 0.23
N PHE A 254 7.10 7.52 1.15
CA PHE A 254 6.08 6.47 1.05
C PHE A 254 4.66 7.04 1.06
N ILE A 255 4.39 8.04 1.90
CA ILE A 255 3.10 8.76 1.88
C ILE A 255 2.89 9.46 0.52
N LEU A 256 3.91 10.11 -0.05
CA LEU A 256 3.80 10.74 -1.38
C LEU A 256 3.53 9.72 -2.48
N MET A 257 4.15 8.53 -2.45
CA MET A 257 3.88 7.44 -3.38
C MET A 257 2.45 6.92 -3.22
N SER A 258 1.96 6.77 -1.99
CA SER A 258 0.57 6.38 -1.71
C SER A 258 -0.42 7.42 -2.26
N ARG A 259 -0.14 8.72 -2.09
CA ARG A 259 -0.95 9.80 -2.68
C ARG A 259 -1.00 9.74 -4.21
N ALA A 260 0.16 9.52 -4.85
CA ALA A 260 0.23 9.35 -6.30
C ALA A 260 -0.57 8.14 -6.77
N ASN A 261 -0.52 7.03 -6.04
CA ASN A 261 -1.30 5.83 -6.32
C ASN A 261 -2.81 6.06 -6.12
N ALA A 262 -3.21 6.79 -5.07
CA ALA A 262 -4.60 7.14 -4.83
C ALA A 262 -5.18 7.95 -6.00
N ILE A 263 -4.46 8.98 -6.46
CA ILE A 263 -4.85 9.82 -7.60
C ILE A 263 -4.92 9.00 -8.89
N SER A 264 -3.87 8.24 -9.22
CA SER A 264 -3.77 7.55 -10.51
C SER A 264 -4.82 6.45 -10.68
N ASN A 265 -5.25 5.84 -9.58
CA ASN A 265 -6.25 4.77 -9.60
C ASN A 265 -7.64 5.21 -9.10
N GLU A 266 -7.77 6.47 -8.64
CA GLU A 266 -8.99 6.99 -8.00
C GLU A 266 -9.50 6.06 -6.89
N ARG A 267 -8.58 5.68 -5.98
CA ARG A 267 -8.88 4.79 -4.84
C ARG A 267 -8.36 5.39 -3.55
N PRO A 268 -9.17 5.41 -2.49
CA PRO A 268 -8.69 5.78 -1.17
C PRO A 268 -7.67 4.74 -0.68
N ILE A 269 -6.69 5.22 0.08
CA ILE A 269 -5.62 4.39 0.61
C ILE A 269 -5.51 4.53 2.12
N VAL A 270 -5.51 3.40 2.80
CA VAL A 270 -5.08 3.24 4.19
C VAL A 270 -3.61 2.85 4.19
N HIS A 271 -2.74 3.75 4.63
CA HIS A 271 -1.30 3.48 4.77
C HIS A 271 -1.01 3.19 6.24
N ALA A 272 -0.84 1.93 6.59
CA ALA A 272 -0.59 1.47 7.95
C ALA A 272 0.89 1.14 8.15
N ALA A 273 1.58 1.91 8.98
CA ALA A 273 3.01 1.76 9.28
C ALA A 273 3.21 1.37 10.74
N ILE A 274 4.20 0.48 11.02
CA ILE A 274 4.46 0.03 12.39
C ILE A 274 5.21 1.09 13.22
N THR A 275 6.17 1.80 12.61
CA THR A 275 6.98 2.86 13.24
C THR A 275 7.04 4.13 12.41
N GLY A 276 6.71 4.00 11.13
CA GLY A 276 6.62 5.12 10.21
C GLY A 276 5.35 5.92 10.42
N LYS A 277 5.06 6.82 9.48
CA LYS A 277 3.83 7.59 9.49
C LYS A 277 2.70 6.78 8.88
N SER A 278 1.70 6.45 9.68
CA SER A 278 0.42 5.93 9.16
C SER A 278 -0.44 7.07 8.65
N ALA A 279 -1.29 6.81 7.65
CA ALA A 279 -2.14 7.86 7.08
C ALA A 279 -3.42 7.30 6.45
N PHE A 280 -4.48 8.13 6.48
CA PHE A 280 -5.66 8.00 5.64
C PHE A 280 -5.56 8.97 4.47
N ILE A 281 -5.72 8.47 3.26
CA ILE A 281 -5.57 9.23 2.01
C ILE A 281 -6.83 9.02 1.17
N ASP A 282 -7.49 10.10 0.78
CA ASP A 282 -8.68 10.02 -0.08
C ASP A 282 -8.32 9.68 -1.53
N HIS A 283 -9.32 9.39 -2.34
CA HIS A 283 -9.16 9.06 -3.76
C HIS A 283 -8.56 10.21 -4.61
N LYS A 284 -8.52 11.43 -4.09
CA LYS A 284 -7.88 12.61 -4.71
C LYS A 284 -6.44 12.82 -4.22
N GLY A 285 -5.92 11.92 -3.39
CA GLY A 285 -4.58 12.00 -2.84
C GLY A 285 -4.40 13.00 -1.71
N LYS A 286 -5.49 13.51 -1.12
CA LYS A 286 -5.42 14.36 0.06
C LYS A 286 -5.19 13.49 1.30
N VAL A 287 -4.20 13.81 2.10
CA VAL A 287 -4.00 13.21 3.43
C VAL A 287 -5.06 13.79 4.37
N ILE A 288 -5.96 12.92 4.84
CA ILE A 288 -7.04 13.28 5.78
C ILE A 288 -6.48 13.39 7.20
N SER A 289 -5.72 12.39 7.61
CA SER A 289 -5.04 12.34 8.90
C SER A 289 -3.79 11.48 8.80
N LYS A 290 -2.83 11.71 9.67
CA LYS A 290 -1.58 10.94 9.76
C LYS A 290 -1.04 10.94 11.18
N THR A 291 -0.20 9.95 11.48
CA THR A 291 0.62 9.86 12.70
C THR A 291 1.99 10.46 12.47
N GLU A 292 2.80 10.55 13.52
CA GLU A 292 4.23 10.84 13.42
C GLU A 292 5.09 9.57 13.59
N LEU A 293 6.41 9.72 13.44
CA LEU A 293 7.37 8.62 13.56
C LEU A 293 7.44 8.10 14.99
N PHE A 294 7.59 6.80 15.15
CA PHE A 294 7.84 6.11 16.43
C PHE A 294 6.75 6.29 17.51
N GLU A 295 5.57 6.71 17.11
CA GLU A 295 4.43 6.78 18.03
C GLU A 295 3.79 5.41 18.25
N THR A 296 3.33 5.18 19.49
CA THR A 296 2.41 4.08 19.82
C THR A 296 1.02 4.69 19.97
N VAL A 297 0.20 4.52 18.94
CA VAL A 297 -1.07 5.25 18.80
C VAL A 297 -2.07 4.49 17.93
N THR A 298 -3.35 4.74 18.14
CA THR A 298 -4.40 4.33 17.21
C THR A 298 -4.89 5.54 16.40
N LEU A 299 -4.97 5.37 15.08
CA LEU A 299 -5.46 6.40 14.18
C LEU A 299 -6.80 5.97 13.60
N ASN A 300 -7.85 6.74 13.92
CA ASN A 300 -9.19 6.50 13.41
C ASN A 300 -9.45 7.36 12.16
N GLY A 301 -10.14 6.79 11.18
CA GLY A 301 -10.50 7.50 9.96
C GLY A 301 -11.73 6.92 9.30
N LYS A 302 -12.34 7.75 8.43
CA LYS A 302 -13.44 7.38 7.56
C LYS A 302 -13.03 7.63 6.14
N LEU A 303 -13.24 6.66 5.27
CA LEU A 303 -12.94 6.77 3.85
C LEU A 303 -14.15 6.38 3.01
N GLU A 304 -14.50 7.27 2.09
CA GLU A 304 -15.43 6.97 1.00
C GLU A 304 -14.74 6.01 0.02
N THR A 305 -15.40 4.90 -0.27
CA THR A 305 -14.89 3.90 -1.21
C THR A 305 -15.26 4.26 -2.64
N MET A 306 -14.48 3.81 -3.61
CA MET A 306 -14.63 4.21 -5.01
C MET A 306 -14.64 3.00 -5.93
N GLN A 307 -15.58 2.98 -6.90
CA GLN A 307 -15.67 1.94 -7.92
C GLN A 307 -15.31 2.42 -9.33
N SER A 308 -15.06 3.72 -9.51
CA SER A 308 -14.70 4.33 -10.79
C SER A 308 -13.43 3.75 -11.40
N GLU A 309 -13.28 3.83 -12.70
CA GLU A 309 -12.05 3.47 -13.41
C GLU A 309 -11.40 4.71 -14.03
N THR A 310 -10.14 4.92 -13.72
CA THR A 310 -9.33 5.95 -14.41
C THR A 310 -8.78 5.42 -15.73
N PRO A 311 -8.38 6.29 -16.67
CA PRO A 311 -7.63 5.84 -17.84
C PRO A 311 -6.39 5.02 -17.49
N TYR A 312 -5.70 5.36 -16.39
CA TYR A 312 -4.54 4.63 -15.93
C TYR A 312 -4.93 3.24 -15.39
N SER A 313 -5.95 3.13 -14.53
CA SER A 313 -6.37 1.83 -14.00
C SER A 313 -6.81 0.89 -15.12
N LYS A 314 -7.46 1.42 -16.17
CA LYS A 314 -7.94 0.67 -17.32
C LYS A 314 -6.82 0.26 -18.28
N TYR A 315 -6.02 1.21 -18.73
CA TYR A 315 -5.08 1.03 -19.84
C TYR A 315 -3.60 0.88 -19.38
N GLY A 316 -3.26 1.29 -18.15
CA GLY A 316 -1.89 1.25 -17.64
C GLY A 316 -0.95 2.22 -18.36
N ASN A 317 0.32 1.83 -18.46
CA ASN A 317 1.37 2.64 -19.06
C ASN A 317 1.43 2.53 -20.59
N TYR A 318 0.32 2.29 -21.27
CA TYR A 318 0.31 2.19 -22.75
C TYR A 318 0.74 3.48 -23.48
N LEU A 319 0.93 4.57 -22.73
CA LEU A 319 1.34 5.86 -23.29
C LEU A 319 2.81 6.22 -22.95
N ASN A 320 3.58 5.30 -22.40
CA ASN A 320 5.01 5.48 -22.14
C ASN A 320 5.85 4.75 -23.16
#